data_5e6c46257e94385b84ca6dad36b5335e
#
_entry.id   5e6c46257e94385b84ca6dad36b5335e
#
_cell.length_a   1.000
_cell.length_b   1.000
_cell.length_c   1.000
_cell.angle_alpha   90.00
_cell.angle_beta   90.00
_cell.angle_gamma   90.00
#
_symmetry.space_group_name_H-M   'P 1'
#
loop_
_entity.id
_entity.type
_entity.pdbx_description
1 polymer ?
#
loop_
_entity_poly.entity_id
_entity_poly.type
_entity_poly.pdbx_seq_one_letter_code
_entity_poly.pdbx_strand_id
1 'polypeptide(L)'
;MVSFGCLVLAFVGFFSVKSIFFPDFDYNQLYVEYTLPPQTHPDRVKHDLLEISEKLSDYDEINKITASQAQTPTRYCLVRSINAVGDNYGELIIDFEDYRDAYRLLPEIQTRLREEYPDAYVRVRKYNFAVSTSHTVEAIFSGPDPQILRELAGQGKEIM
;
A
#
# COMPACT_ATOMS: atom_id res chain seq x y z
N MET A 1 -21.46 -43.70 18.96
CA MET A 1 -20.02 -43.67 18.62
C MET A 1 -19.74 -42.86 17.35
N VAL A 2 -20.43 -43.16 16.20
CA VAL A 2 -20.24 -42.43 14.94
C VAL A 2 -20.54 -40.90 15.09
N SER A 3 -21.63 -40.54 15.75
CA SER A 3 -22.02 -39.14 15.94
C SER A 3 -21.00 -38.33 16.75
N PHE A 4 -20.35 -38.95 17.73
CA PHE A 4 -19.31 -38.29 18.53
C PHE A 4 -18.04 -38.09 17.68
N GLY A 5 -17.68 -39.08 16.84
CA GLY A 5 -16.57 -38.96 15.90
C GLY A 5 -16.77 -37.82 14.89
N CYS A 6 -17.98 -37.68 14.34
CA CYS A 6 -18.33 -36.57 13.45
C CYS A 6 -18.24 -35.20 14.13
N LEU A 7 -18.65 -35.12 15.39
CA LEU A 7 -18.59 -33.86 16.17
C LEU A 7 -17.13 -33.45 16.44
N VAL A 8 -16.28 -34.39 16.79
CA VAL A 8 -14.84 -34.13 16.98
C VAL A 8 -14.18 -33.68 15.67
N LEU A 9 -14.48 -34.34 14.54
CA LEU A 9 -13.98 -33.97 13.23
C LEU A 9 -14.46 -32.56 12.83
N ALA A 10 -15.72 -32.23 13.07
CA ALA A 10 -16.27 -30.89 12.79
C ALA A 10 -15.58 -29.82 13.65
N PHE A 11 -15.30 -30.12 14.91
CA PHE A 11 -14.60 -29.19 15.81
C PHE A 11 -13.16 -28.93 15.39
N VAL A 12 -12.41 -30.00 15.06
CA VAL A 12 -11.04 -29.88 14.52
C VAL A 12 -11.04 -29.12 13.18
N GLY A 13 -11.98 -29.42 12.30
CA GLY A 13 -12.14 -28.71 11.03
C GLY A 13 -12.41 -27.22 11.22
N PHE A 14 -13.27 -26.86 12.18
CA PHE A 14 -13.59 -25.45 12.46
C PHE A 14 -12.37 -24.65 12.89
N PHE A 15 -11.49 -25.18 13.73
CA PHE A 15 -10.24 -24.51 14.13
C PHE A 15 -9.17 -24.47 13.04
N SER A 16 -9.29 -25.32 12.02
CA SER A 16 -8.38 -25.31 10.88
C SER A 16 -8.77 -24.29 9.79
N VAL A 17 -9.98 -23.77 9.83
CA VAL A 17 -10.44 -22.75 8.88
C VAL A 17 -9.93 -21.38 9.31
N LYS A 18 -9.16 -20.72 8.43
CA LYS A 18 -8.79 -19.33 8.62
C LYS A 18 -10.04 -18.44 8.57
N SER A 19 -10.37 -17.82 9.69
CA SER A 19 -11.47 -16.85 9.76
C SER A 19 -10.97 -15.51 9.21
N ILE A 20 -11.11 -15.30 7.91
CA ILE A 20 -10.79 -14.04 7.24
C ILE A 20 -12.10 -13.36 6.88
N PHE A 21 -12.37 -12.21 7.50
CA PHE A 21 -13.60 -11.46 7.25
C PHE A 21 -13.60 -10.82 5.86
N PHE A 22 -12.43 -10.34 5.39
CA PHE A 22 -12.22 -9.84 4.04
C PHE A 22 -11.07 -10.61 3.38
N PRO A 23 -11.36 -11.55 2.47
CA PRO A 23 -10.30 -12.24 1.74
C PRO A 23 -9.53 -11.28 0.84
N ASP A 24 -8.26 -11.56 0.63
CA ASP A 24 -7.46 -10.87 -0.37
C ASP A 24 -8.06 -11.10 -1.77
N PHE A 25 -7.98 -10.09 -2.60
CA PHE A 25 -8.34 -10.18 -4.01
C PHE A 25 -7.18 -10.75 -4.82
N ASP A 26 -7.48 -11.73 -5.63
CA ASP A 26 -6.58 -12.17 -6.70
C ASP A 26 -6.69 -11.18 -7.88
N TYR A 27 -6.10 -10.00 -7.70
CA TYR A 27 -6.13 -8.93 -8.67
C TYR A 27 -4.74 -8.71 -9.26
N ASN A 28 -4.67 -8.65 -10.57
CA ASN A 28 -3.41 -8.53 -11.30
C ASN A 28 -2.87 -7.10 -11.37
N GLN A 29 -3.21 -6.28 -10.41
CA GLN A 29 -2.73 -4.90 -10.30
C GLN A 29 -2.14 -4.64 -8.92
N LEU A 30 -1.08 -3.82 -8.90
CA LEU A 30 -0.59 -3.12 -7.73
C LEU A 30 -0.76 -1.62 -7.92
N TYR A 31 -0.82 -0.90 -6.80
CA TYR A 31 -0.71 0.55 -6.84
C TYR A 31 0.41 1.03 -5.92
N VAL A 32 1.12 2.04 -6.38
CA VAL A 32 2.20 2.69 -5.65
C VAL A 32 1.75 4.08 -5.26
N GLU A 33 1.69 4.34 -3.97
CA GLU A 33 1.51 5.68 -3.42
C GLU A 33 2.88 6.31 -3.22
N TYR A 34 3.08 7.48 -3.82
CA TYR A 34 4.32 8.24 -3.76
C TYR A 34 4.04 9.62 -3.18
N THR A 35 4.65 9.95 -2.06
CA THR A 35 4.42 11.24 -1.39
C THR A 35 5.75 11.86 -0.99
N LEU A 36 6.00 13.06 -1.46
CA LEU A 36 7.14 13.88 -1.06
C LEU A 36 6.79 14.79 0.13
N PRO A 37 7.79 15.36 0.83
CA PRO A 37 7.53 16.35 1.87
C PRO A 37 6.67 17.51 1.37
N PRO A 38 5.83 18.09 2.24
CA PRO A 38 5.07 19.29 1.91
C PRO A 38 5.99 20.40 1.36
N GLN A 39 5.50 21.17 0.40
CA GLN A 39 6.25 22.27 -0.29
C GLN A 39 7.25 21.79 -1.35
N THR A 40 7.29 20.50 -1.69
CA THR A 40 8.06 20.03 -2.85
C THR A 40 7.39 20.53 -4.14
N HIS A 41 8.20 20.97 -5.10
CA HIS A 41 7.68 21.42 -6.39
C HIS A 41 7.01 20.26 -7.16
N PRO A 42 5.83 20.48 -7.77
CA PRO A 42 5.09 19.42 -8.48
C PRO A 42 5.87 18.75 -9.60
N ASP A 43 6.75 19.48 -10.27
CA ASP A 43 7.58 18.95 -11.36
C ASP A 43 8.53 17.84 -10.88
N ARG A 44 8.98 17.88 -9.63
CA ARG A 44 9.78 16.80 -9.06
C ARG A 44 8.96 15.51 -8.94
N VAL A 45 7.73 15.61 -8.44
CA VAL A 45 6.84 14.44 -8.36
C VAL A 45 6.64 13.83 -9.74
N LYS A 46 6.38 14.68 -10.75
CA LYS A 46 6.21 14.23 -12.13
C LYS A 46 7.46 13.53 -12.66
N HIS A 47 8.63 14.12 -12.45
CA HIS A 47 9.91 13.55 -12.88
C HIS A 47 10.13 12.17 -12.24
N ASP A 48 9.98 12.08 -10.92
CA ASP A 48 10.20 10.86 -10.17
C ASP A 48 9.20 9.76 -10.60
N LEU A 49 7.93 10.09 -10.83
CA LEU A 49 6.93 9.14 -11.33
C LEU A 49 7.28 8.60 -12.73
N LEU A 50 7.80 9.45 -13.62
CA LEU A 50 8.24 9.02 -14.95
C LEU A 50 9.46 8.12 -14.87
N GLU A 51 10.44 8.46 -14.03
CA GLU A 51 11.63 7.66 -13.79
C GLU A 51 11.27 6.29 -13.18
N ILE A 52 10.37 6.26 -12.19
CA ILE A 52 9.87 5.01 -11.61
C ILE A 52 9.16 4.17 -12.68
N SER A 53 8.35 4.80 -13.52
CA SER A 53 7.63 4.10 -14.60
C SER A 53 8.61 3.48 -15.60
N GLU A 54 9.67 4.18 -15.95
CA GLU A 54 10.71 3.68 -16.86
C GLU A 54 11.44 2.48 -16.25
N LYS A 55 11.90 2.60 -15.00
CA LYS A 55 12.58 1.52 -14.27
C LYS A 55 11.72 0.27 -14.05
N LEU A 56 10.43 0.46 -13.83
CA LEU A 56 9.50 -0.65 -13.65
C LEU A 56 9.10 -1.30 -14.99
N SER A 57 9.23 -0.58 -16.10
CA SER A 57 8.97 -1.14 -17.43
C SER A 57 10.02 -2.18 -17.87
N ASP A 58 11.15 -2.29 -17.15
CA ASP A 58 12.17 -3.32 -17.38
C ASP A 58 11.74 -4.71 -16.91
N TYR A 59 10.67 -4.83 -16.14
CA TYR A 59 10.13 -6.12 -15.71
C TYR A 59 9.22 -6.70 -16.78
N ASP A 60 9.57 -7.87 -17.31
CA ASP A 60 8.82 -8.56 -18.35
C ASP A 60 7.38 -8.90 -17.96
N GLU A 61 7.12 -9.04 -16.64
CA GLU A 61 5.81 -9.39 -16.09
C GLU A 61 4.84 -8.19 -16.02
N ILE A 62 5.35 -6.98 -16.26
CA ILE A 62 4.55 -5.75 -16.21
C ILE A 62 4.03 -5.39 -17.60
N ASN A 63 2.72 -5.41 -17.76
CA ASN A 63 2.07 -5.08 -19.04
C ASN A 63 1.91 -3.59 -19.27
N LYS A 64 1.57 -2.87 -18.20
CA LYS A 64 1.24 -1.45 -18.30
C LYS A 64 1.45 -0.73 -16.98
N ILE A 65 1.91 0.51 -17.07
CA ILE A 65 2.01 1.42 -15.95
C ILE A 65 1.24 2.69 -16.25
N THR A 66 0.40 3.11 -15.32
CA THR A 66 -0.36 4.35 -15.44
C THR A 66 -0.01 5.26 -14.27
N ALA A 67 0.52 6.45 -14.58
CA ALA A 67 0.89 7.45 -13.57
C ALA A 67 -0.20 8.53 -13.43
N SER A 68 -0.46 8.94 -12.21
CA SER A 68 -1.33 10.07 -11.87
C SER A 68 -0.60 10.99 -10.90
N GLN A 69 -0.68 12.29 -11.14
CA GLN A 69 -0.07 13.31 -10.28
C GLN A 69 -1.13 14.14 -9.58
N ALA A 70 -0.82 14.59 -8.37
CA ALA A 70 -1.61 15.47 -7.50
C ALA A 70 -2.91 14.88 -6.97
N GLN A 71 -3.37 13.78 -7.50
CA GLN A 71 -4.60 13.11 -7.06
C GLN A 71 -4.59 11.62 -7.36
N THR A 72 -5.38 10.87 -6.61
CA THR A 72 -5.71 9.49 -6.96
C THR A 72 -6.49 9.49 -8.28
N PRO A 73 -6.21 8.57 -9.22
CA PRO A 73 -7.01 8.42 -10.43
C PRO A 73 -8.50 8.30 -10.12
N THR A 74 -9.36 8.74 -11.02
CA THR A 74 -10.81 8.55 -10.90
C THR A 74 -11.11 7.09 -10.57
N ARG A 75 -12.14 6.87 -9.73
CA ARG A 75 -12.48 5.55 -9.21
C ARG A 75 -12.56 4.48 -10.31
N TYR A 76 -11.51 3.72 -10.44
CA TYR A 76 -11.37 2.58 -11.35
C TYR A 76 -11.58 1.23 -10.64
N CYS A 77 -11.57 1.23 -9.31
CA CYS A 77 -11.83 0.07 -8.47
C CYS A 77 -12.73 0.46 -7.29
N LEU A 78 -13.73 -0.39 -6.98
CA LEU A 78 -14.70 -0.13 -5.90
C LEU A 78 -14.07 -0.11 -4.51
N VAL A 79 -13.01 -0.88 -4.32
CA VAL A 79 -12.34 -1.04 -3.01
C VAL A 79 -11.26 0.03 -2.75
N ARG A 80 -10.90 0.80 -3.77
CA ARG A 80 -9.93 1.88 -3.62
C ARG A 80 -10.62 3.17 -3.18
N SER A 81 -10.26 3.69 -2.02
CA SER A 81 -10.67 5.03 -1.60
C SER A 81 -9.96 6.08 -2.45
N ILE A 82 -10.71 7.07 -2.91
CA ILE A 82 -10.13 8.24 -3.57
C ILE A 82 -9.63 9.18 -2.47
N ASN A 83 -8.32 9.37 -2.42
CA ASN A 83 -7.70 10.38 -1.58
C ASN A 83 -7.43 11.62 -2.46
N ALA A 84 -8.06 12.72 -2.12
CA ALA A 84 -7.67 14.01 -2.68
C ALA A 84 -6.39 14.45 -1.97
N VAL A 85 -5.30 14.55 -2.70
CA VAL A 85 -3.98 14.82 -2.13
C VAL A 85 -3.37 15.99 -2.88
N GLY A 86 -2.43 16.69 -2.30
CA GLY A 86 -1.84 17.89 -2.87
C GLY A 86 -0.76 17.63 -3.92
N ASP A 87 -0.13 18.70 -4.36
CA ASP A 87 0.88 18.73 -5.43
C ASP A 87 2.13 17.87 -5.15
N ASN A 88 2.34 17.45 -3.91
CA ASN A 88 3.43 16.58 -3.47
C ASN A 88 3.11 15.09 -3.55
N TYR A 89 1.97 14.72 -4.14
CA TYR A 89 1.51 13.33 -4.25
C TYR A 89 1.49 12.84 -5.69
N GLY A 90 1.79 11.56 -5.84
CA GLY A 90 1.60 10.82 -7.07
C GLY A 90 1.19 9.37 -6.83
N GLU A 91 0.59 8.77 -7.82
CA GLU A 91 0.17 7.38 -7.77
C GLU A 91 0.48 6.68 -9.08
N LEU A 92 1.02 5.46 -8.98
CA LEU A 92 1.23 4.57 -10.11
C LEU A 92 0.31 3.37 -9.97
N ILE A 93 -0.32 2.98 -11.06
CA ILE A 93 -1.05 1.72 -11.19
C ILE A 93 -0.22 0.83 -12.09
N ILE A 94 0.11 -0.36 -11.63
CA ILE A 94 0.94 -1.33 -12.32
C ILE A 94 0.07 -2.54 -12.65
N ASP A 95 -0.12 -2.81 -13.93
CA ASP A 95 -0.86 -3.96 -14.45
C ASP A 95 0.10 -5.10 -14.76
N PHE A 96 -0.17 -6.29 -14.23
CA PHE A 96 0.58 -7.52 -14.45
C PHE A 96 -0.21 -8.49 -15.33
N GLU A 97 0.47 -9.44 -15.96
CA GLU A 97 -0.21 -10.53 -16.65
C GLU A 97 -0.92 -11.48 -15.67
N ASP A 98 -0.23 -11.85 -14.57
CA ASP A 98 -0.76 -12.73 -13.52
C ASP A 98 -0.66 -12.05 -12.15
N TYR A 99 -1.71 -12.22 -11.31
CA TYR A 99 -1.72 -11.71 -9.93
C TYR A 99 -0.62 -12.31 -9.05
N ARG A 100 -0.14 -13.54 -9.39
CA ARG A 100 0.94 -14.21 -8.66
C ARG A 100 2.26 -13.48 -8.82
N ASP A 101 2.53 -12.95 -10.01
CA ASP A 101 3.72 -12.14 -10.28
C ASP A 101 3.64 -10.80 -9.56
N ALA A 102 2.47 -10.17 -9.55
CA ALA A 102 2.22 -8.97 -8.76
C ALA A 102 2.57 -9.19 -7.28
N TYR A 103 2.13 -10.31 -6.69
CA TYR A 103 2.38 -10.59 -5.27
C TYR A 103 3.82 -11.00 -4.99
N ARG A 104 4.48 -11.69 -5.92
CA ARG A 104 5.89 -12.07 -5.82
C ARG A 104 6.80 -10.84 -5.88
N LEU A 105 6.52 -9.90 -6.79
CA LEU A 105 7.34 -8.72 -7.02
C LEU A 105 7.04 -7.58 -6.04
N LEU A 106 5.89 -7.57 -5.37
CA LEU A 106 5.51 -6.51 -4.43
C LEU A 106 6.61 -6.17 -3.40
N PRO A 107 7.18 -7.13 -2.64
CA PRO A 107 8.21 -6.81 -1.63
C PRO A 107 9.51 -6.30 -2.27
N GLU A 108 9.88 -6.79 -3.43
CA GLU A 108 11.05 -6.34 -4.17
C GLU A 108 10.89 -4.90 -4.64
N ILE A 109 9.78 -4.59 -5.32
CA ILE A 109 9.45 -3.24 -5.78
C ILE A 109 9.38 -2.26 -4.60
N GLN A 110 8.74 -2.68 -3.49
CA GLN A 110 8.64 -1.85 -2.28
C GLN A 110 10.03 -1.50 -1.71
N THR A 111 10.93 -2.48 -1.61
CA THR A 111 12.28 -2.30 -1.07
C THR A 111 13.10 -1.41 -2.00
N ARG A 112 13.11 -1.71 -3.30
CA ARG A 112 13.83 -0.95 -4.31
C ARG A 112 13.41 0.53 -4.32
N LEU A 113 12.11 0.80 -4.38
CA LEU A 113 11.61 2.18 -4.41
C LEU A 113 11.89 2.95 -3.12
N ARG A 114 11.87 2.27 -1.97
CA ARG A 114 12.23 2.90 -0.69
C ARG A 114 13.71 3.27 -0.61
N GLU A 115 14.59 2.43 -1.15
CA GLU A 115 16.04 2.68 -1.16
C GLU A 115 16.43 3.76 -2.16
N GLU A 116 15.80 3.77 -3.34
CA GLU A 116 16.07 4.75 -4.39
C GLU A 116 15.48 6.14 -4.09
N TYR A 117 14.37 6.21 -3.35
CA TYR A 117 13.68 7.46 -3.02
C TYR A 117 13.54 7.66 -1.50
N PRO A 118 14.65 7.83 -0.76
CA PRO A 118 14.62 7.91 0.70
C PRO A 118 13.89 9.15 1.24
N ASP A 119 13.78 10.21 0.44
CA ASP A 119 13.05 11.45 0.78
C ASP A 119 11.54 11.29 0.63
N ALA A 120 11.08 10.27 -0.08
CA ALA A 120 9.70 10.04 -0.37
C ALA A 120 9.08 8.99 0.57
N TYR A 121 7.83 9.19 0.92
CA TYR A 121 7.03 8.11 1.50
C TYR A 121 6.45 7.26 0.37
N VAL A 122 7.03 6.08 0.17
CA VAL A 122 6.62 5.15 -0.90
C VAL A 122 5.93 3.93 -0.32
N ARG A 123 4.78 3.60 -0.86
CA ARG A 123 3.98 2.42 -0.47
C ARG A 123 3.48 1.68 -1.68
N VAL A 124 3.92 0.43 -1.82
CA VAL A 124 3.36 -0.51 -2.82
C VAL A 124 2.27 -1.35 -2.17
N ARG A 125 1.10 -1.38 -2.76
CA ARG A 125 -0.07 -2.04 -2.18
C ARG A 125 -0.82 -2.89 -3.21
N LYS A 126 -1.42 -3.96 -2.70
CA LYS A 126 -2.44 -4.75 -3.40
C LYS A 126 -3.83 -4.25 -3.02
N TYR A 127 -4.80 -4.54 -3.87
CA TYR A 127 -6.21 -4.26 -3.56
C TYR A 127 -6.75 -5.28 -2.57
N ASN A 128 -7.47 -4.80 -1.57
CA ASN A 128 -8.19 -5.64 -0.62
C ASN A 128 -9.54 -4.99 -0.26
N PHE A 129 -10.48 -5.80 0.22
CA PHE A 129 -11.77 -5.31 0.69
C PHE A 129 -11.73 -4.68 2.09
N ALA A 130 -10.62 -4.82 2.80
CA ALA A 130 -10.50 -4.22 4.12
C ALA A 130 -10.53 -2.70 4.04
N VAL A 131 -11.05 -2.08 5.08
CA VAL A 131 -10.99 -0.63 5.24
C VAL A 131 -9.52 -0.21 5.13
N SER A 132 -9.20 0.54 4.09
CA SER A 132 -7.86 1.03 3.86
C SER A 132 -7.51 2.06 4.93
N THR A 133 -6.76 1.65 5.93
CA THR A 133 -6.15 2.59 6.87
C THR A 133 -4.92 3.22 6.22
N SER A 134 -4.74 4.51 6.39
CA SER A 134 -3.59 5.23 5.85
C SER A 134 -2.27 4.66 6.37
N HIS A 135 -2.27 4.18 7.62
CA HIS A 135 -1.12 3.57 8.28
C HIS A 135 -1.52 2.28 9.00
N THR A 136 -0.63 1.30 9.03
CA THR A 136 -0.88 0.01 9.72
C THR A 136 -0.86 0.18 11.22
N VAL A 137 0.03 1.04 11.70
CA VAL A 137 0.12 1.45 13.11
C VAL A 137 0.19 2.97 13.15
N GLU A 138 -0.61 3.58 14.00
CA GLU A 138 -0.70 5.01 14.14
C GLU A 138 -0.71 5.38 15.62
N ALA A 139 0.22 6.23 16.04
CA ALA A 139 0.26 6.80 17.37
C ALA A 139 -0.14 8.27 17.31
N ILE A 140 -1.21 8.63 18.00
CA ILE A 140 -1.73 10.00 18.03
C ILE A 140 -1.37 10.66 19.36
N PHE A 141 -0.59 11.73 19.32
CA PHE A 141 -0.27 12.55 20.47
C PHE A 141 -1.15 13.81 20.46
N SER A 142 -1.86 14.05 21.55
CA SER A 142 -2.73 15.22 21.70
C SER A 142 -2.32 16.04 22.92
N GLY A 143 -2.29 17.36 22.80
CA GLY A 143 -1.93 18.25 23.90
C GLY A 143 -1.94 19.74 23.47
N PRO A 144 -1.85 20.64 24.43
CA PRO A 144 -1.91 22.08 24.15
C PRO A 144 -0.60 22.67 23.61
N ASP A 145 0.54 21.99 23.79
CA ASP A 145 1.86 22.50 23.41
C ASP A 145 2.40 21.80 22.15
N PRO A 146 2.52 22.52 21.03
CA PRO A 146 3.02 21.94 19.78
C PRO A 146 4.50 21.51 19.81
N GLN A 147 5.32 22.10 20.69
CA GLN A 147 6.73 21.74 20.78
C GLN A 147 6.91 20.38 21.45
N ILE A 148 6.22 20.17 22.56
CA ILE A 148 6.18 18.88 23.27
C ILE A 148 5.62 17.78 22.34
N LEU A 149 4.58 18.09 21.58
CA LEU A 149 3.99 17.12 20.65
C LEU A 149 4.97 16.68 19.55
N ARG A 150 5.79 17.60 19.02
CA ARG A 150 6.82 17.28 18.02
C ARG A 150 7.93 16.40 18.61
N GLU A 151 8.34 16.71 19.84
CA GLU A 151 9.35 15.91 20.54
C GLU A 151 8.86 14.49 20.82
N LEU A 152 7.64 14.33 21.32
CA LEU A 152 7.01 13.03 21.55
C LEU A 152 6.81 12.25 20.23
N ALA A 153 6.42 12.92 19.15
CA ALA A 153 6.31 12.29 17.84
C ALA A 153 7.68 11.81 17.31
N GLY A 154 8.75 12.58 17.57
CA GLY A 154 10.11 12.17 17.26
C GLY A 154 10.52 10.91 18.01
N GLN A 155 10.33 10.90 19.32
CA GLN A 155 10.61 9.72 20.17
C GLN A 155 9.75 8.50 19.77
N GLY A 156 8.48 8.73 19.42
CA GLY A 156 7.59 7.68 18.94
C GLY A 156 8.08 7.03 17.64
N LYS A 157 8.66 7.79 16.72
CA LYS A 157 9.26 7.25 15.49
C LYS A 157 10.48 6.37 15.70
N GLU A 158 11.25 6.61 16.76
CA GLU A 158 12.43 5.81 17.09
C GLU A 158 12.05 4.45 17.71
N ILE A 159 10.86 4.35 18.28
CA ILE A 159 10.35 3.12 18.93
C ILE A 159 9.57 2.23 17.97
N MET A 160 9.00 2.80 16.92
CA MET A 160 8.17 2.10 15.92
C MET A 160 8.99 1.57 14.74
#